data_ca69971c7dfb48a798054d9518057106
#
_entry.id   ca69971c7dfb48a798054d9518057106
#
_cell.length_a   1.000
_cell.length_b   1.000
_cell.length_c   1.000
_cell.angle_alpha   90.00
_cell.angle_beta   90.00
_cell.angle_gamma   90.00
#
_symmetry.space_group_name_H-M   'P 1'
#
loop_
_entity.id
_entity.type
_entity.pdbx_description
1 polymer ?
#
loop_
_entity_poly.entity_id
_entity_poly.type
_entity_poly.pdbx_seq_one_letter_code
_entity_poly.pdbx_strand_id
1 'polypeptide(L)'
;LLKCREDARKQGRMYGIGYASCVEPSQSNMGYISTLKTGKERERAGPKDGAVASVTVSVDALGSVNVVGDSVPQGQGHRTALAQIVADQLGIDPENVVVALDTDTAKDGWSIAAGNYSCRFSPASASAADLAAEKVRLKMARIAATMLNVSAEEIEFSDNKIFARGNIENSVPFYRVGGIAHWSPGSLPDGMDPAIRETAMWSAPELTPTTANDEINTSLAYGFGFDFCGVEVDPNTGVVKIDKYVSAHDCGTILNPGLAEGQIRGSWCAAYGATFLEEFKYDDDGTFRSGTFAEYTVPTAAELPDFTIVHPTPNPSPYTRLGAKGIAEGNQYSTPACVGNAVADAIGYDDIELPLNPSKVLNWIKNSETRPSKETQEFMSFDTQDKPAIFGSGEFEIKATPTKVWELLLNPSKLADMVPGCESLDI
;
A
#
# COMPACT_ATOMS: atom_id res chain seq x y z
N LEU A 1 20.09 -2.85 16.62
CA LEU A 1 19.17 -3.02 17.74
C LEU A 1 19.72 -4.02 18.79
N LEU A 2 20.10 -5.25 18.45
CA LEU A 2 20.61 -6.26 19.41
C LEU A 2 21.74 -5.71 20.29
N LYS A 3 22.73 -5.08 19.66
CA LYS A 3 23.83 -4.44 20.40
C LYS A 3 23.34 -3.32 21.33
N CYS A 4 22.40 -2.50 20.87
CA CYS A 4 21.81 -1.42 21.70
C CYS A 4 21.11 -2.01 22.93
N ARG A 5 20.35 -3.11 22.77
CA ARG A 5 19.69 -3.82 23.87
C ARG A 5 20.71 -4.36 24.88
N GLU A 6 21.74 -5.06 24.39
CA GLU A 6 22.78 -5.62 25.26
C GLU A 6 23.51 -4.52 26.06
N ASP A 7 23.92 -3.45 25.41
CA ASP A 7 24.63 -2.35 26.04
C ASP A 7 23.75 -1.59 27.04
N ALA A 8 22.47 -1.39 26.74
CA ALA A 8 21.50 -0.78 27.64
C ALA A 8 21.24 -1.67 28.89
N ARG A 9 21.02 -2.97 28.68
CA ARG A 9 20.77 -3.92 29.78
C ARG A 9 21.99 -4.06 30.72
N LYS A 10 23.22 -4.03 30.19
CA LYS A 10 24.43 -3.95 31.00
C LYS A 10 24.51 -2.71 31.90
N GLN A 11 23.82 -1.62 31.48
CA GLN A 11 23.72 -0.38 32.26
C GLN A 11 22.48 -0.34 33.18
N GLY A 12 21.74 -1.42 33.28
CA GLY A 12 20.52 -1.50 34.08
C GLY A 12 19.32 -0.74 33.49
N ARG A 13 19.37 -0.40 32.17
CA ARG A 13 18.24 0.26 31.49
C ARG A 13 17.26 -0.76 30.92
N MET A 14 15.98 -0.46 30.98
CA MET A 14 14.92 -1.26 30.37
C MET A 14 14.84 -0.96 28.87
N TYR A 15 15.54 -1.74 28.07
CA TYR A 15 15.55 -1.60 26.61
C TYR A 15 15.06 -2.90 25.98
N GLY A 16 14.09 -2.78 25.07
CA GLY A 16 13.52 -3.91 24.34
C GLY A 16 13.52 -3.70 22.84
N ILE A 17 13.40 -4.80 22.11
CA ILE A 17 13.32 -4.88 20.67
C ILE A 17 12.00 -5.53 20.28
N GLY A 18 11.32 -4.94 19.32
CA GLY A 18 10.14 -5.50 18.70
C GLY A 18 10.26 -5.57 17.20
N TYR A 19 9.50 -6.46 16.62
CA TYR A 19 9.29 -6.55 15.19
C TYR A 19 7.86 -7.00 14.91
N ALA A 20 7.37 -6.60 13.74
CA ALA A 20 6.09 -7.06 13.21
C ALA A 20 6.13 -7.06 11.69
N SER A 21 5.32 -7.91 11.08
CA SER A 21 5.11 -7.93 9.64
C SER A 21 3.65 -7.72 9.33
N CYS A 22 3.38 -7.15 8.16
CA CYS A 22 2.03 -7.06 7.63
C CYS A 22 1.97 -7.46 6.17
N VAL A 23 0.83 -7.99 5.79
CA VAL A 23 0.44 -8.21 4.40
C VAL A 23 -0.72 -7.27 4.12
N GLU A 24 -0.52 -6.31 3.23
CA GLU A 24 -1.51 -5.29 2.90
C GLU A 24 -2.25 -5.68 1.61
N PRO A 25 -3.49 -6.18 1.69
CA PRO A 25 -4.29 -6.46 0.51
C PRO A 25 -4.65 -5.16 -0.18
N SER A 26 -4.53 -5.13 -1.50
CA SER A 26 -4.87 -3.96 -2.30
C SER A 26 -5.76 -4.30 -3.46
N GLN A 27 -6.66 -3.35 -3.79
CA GLN A 27 -7.69 -3.47 -4.80
C GLN A 27 -8.69 -4.61 -4.54
N SER A 28 -9.51 -4.42 -3.54
CA SER A 28 -10.64 -5.32 -3.26
C SER A 28 -11.78 -5.15 -4.27
N ASN A 29 -12.39 -6.26 -4.67
CA ASN A 29 -13.63 -6.29 -5.46
C ASN A 29 -14.90 -6.16 -4.61
N MET A 30 -14.80 -5.80 -3.35
CA MET A 30 -15.92 -5.73 -2.39
C MET A 30 -16.57 -7.09 -2.05
N GLY A 31 -16.08 -8.20 -2.58
CA GLY A 31 -16.61 -9.54 -2.32
C GLY A 31 -16.60 -9.92 -0.84
N TYR A 32 -15.66 -9.38 -0.07
CA TYR A 32 -15.58 -9.59 1.38
C TYR A 32 -16.83 -9.15 2.15
N ILE A 33 -17.61 -8.20 1.64
CA ILE A 33 -18.89 -7.82 2.25
C ILE A 33 -19.86 -9.02 2.27
N SER A 34 -19.71 -9.94 1.35
CA SER A 34 -20.52 -11.16 1.29
C SER A 34 -20.24 -12.12 2.46
N THR A 35 -19.12 -11.99 3.16
CA THR A 35 -18.80 -12.83 4.35
C THR A 35 -19.81 -12.64 5.49
N LEU A 36 -20.48 -11.47 5.54
CA LEU A 36 -21.55 -11.21 6.49
C LEU A 36 -22.84 -11.96 6.20
N LYS A 37 -22.94 -12.61 5.04
CA LYS A 37 -24.11 -13.35 4.60
C LYS A 37 -23.90 -14.85 4.75
N THR A 38 -24.98 -15.59 4.97
CA THR A 38 -24.95 -17.05 4.88
C THR A 38 -24.67 -17.52 3.46
N GLY A 39 -24.18 -18.76 3.27
CA GLY A 39 -23.93 -19.32 1.94
C GLY A 39 -25.13 -19.25 1.01
N LYS A 40 -26.36 -19.52 1.51
CA LYS A 40 -27.61 -19.39 0.73
C LYS A 40 -27.94 -17.96 0.31
N GLU A 41 -27.63 -16.98 1.15
CA GLU A 41 -27.81 -15.57 0.80
C GLU A 41 -26.80 -15.10 -0.22
N ARG A 42 -25.56 -15.61 -0.18
CA ARG A 42 -24.52 -15.34 -1.19
C ARG A 42 -24.93 -15.86 -2.56
N GLU A 43 -25.38 -17.09 -2.64
CA GLU A 43 -25.89 -17.70 -3.89
C GLU A 43 -27.00 -16.86 -4.52
N ARG A 44 -27.92 -16.34 -3.71
CA ARG A 44 -29.02 -15.47 -4.18
C ARG A 44 -28.56 -14.07 -4.57
N ALA A 45 -27.53 -13.55 -3.93
CA ALA A 45 -27.05 -12.20 -4.17
C ALA A 45 -26.25 -12.05 -5.47
N GLY A 46 -25.82 -13.19 -6.07
CA GLY A 46 -24.93 -13.23 -7.21
C GLY A 46 -23.52 -12.73 -6.91
N PRO A 47 -22.61 -12.81 -7.87
CA PRO A 47 -21.23 -12.39 -7.71
C PRO A 47 -21.10 -10.89 -7.45
N LYS A 48 -20.11 -10.51 -6.64
CA LYS A 48 -19.70 -9.13 -6.35
C LYS A 48 -18.22 -8.98 -6.69
N ASP A 49 -17.89 -9.19 -7.94
CA ASP A 49 -16.52 -9.26 -8.46
C ASP A 49 -16.04 -8.02 -9.22
N GLY A 50 -16.87 -6.97 -9.29
CA GLY A 50 -16.59 -5.75 -10.06
C GLY A 50 -15.82 -4.69 -9.29
N ALA A 51 -14.50 -4.79 -9.25
CA ALA A 51 -13.65 -3.71 -8.80
C ALA A 51 -13.07 -2.97 -10.01
N VAL A 52 -13.83 -2.03 -10.57
CA VAL A 52 -13.48 -1.30 -11.79
C VAL A 52 -13.02 0.11 -11.44
N ALA A 53 -11.91 0.55 -12.04
CA ALA A 53 -11.52 1.95 -12.09
C ALA A 53 -11.70 2.51 -13.50
N SER A 54 -12.11 3.76 -13.61
CA SER A 54 -12.36 4.45 -14.88
C SER A 54 -11.50 5.70 -14.97
N VAL A 55 -10.76 5.84 -16.08
CA VAL A 55 -10.00 7.06 -16.40
C VAL A 55 -10.21 7.42 -17.86
N THR A 56 -10.42 8.70 -18.10
CA THR A 56 -10.47 9.30 -19.44
C THR A 56 -9.27 10.19 -19.64
N VAL A 57 -8.56 10.01 -20.75
CA VAL A 57 -7.47 10.90 -21.21
C VAL A 57 -7.90 11.57 -22.51
N SER A 58 -7.74 12.88 -22.60
CA SER A 58 -8.06 13.64 -23.81
C SER A 58 -6.98 14.67 -24.11
N VAL A 59 -6.80 14.97 -25.40
CA VAL A 59 -5.87 16.00 -25.89
C VAL A 59 -6.72 17.06 -26.58
N ASP A 60 -6.56 18.33 -26.18
CA ASP A 60 -7.28 19.43 -26.78
C ASP A 60 -6.61 20.00 -28.06
N ALA A 61 -7.23 20.98 -28.67
CA ALA A 61 -6.76 21.61 -29.91
C ALA A 61 -5.40 22.33 -29.77
N LEU A 62 -4.97 22.64 -28.56
CA LEU A 62 -3.69 23.28 -28.25
C LEU A 62 -2.63 22.29 -27.76
N GLY A 63 -2.99 21.02 -27.62
CA GLY A 63 -2.11 19.97 -27.20
C GLY A 63 -2.05 19.78 -25.67
N SER A 64 -2.90 20.47 -24.90
CA SER A 64 -3.00 20.20 -23.47
C SER A 64 -3.66 18.84 -23.24
N VAL A 65 -3.12 18.08 -22.31
CA VAL A 65 -3.64 16.76 -21.96
C VAL A 65 -4.49 16.87 -20.69
N ASN A 66 -5.72 16.38 -20.78
CA ASN A 66 -6.66 16.40 -19.68
C ASN A 66 -6.96 14.97 -19.24
N VAL A 67 -6.89 14.73 -17.94
CA VAL A 67 -7.16 13.44 -17.29
C VAL A 67 -8.34 13.59 -16.34
N VAL A 68 -9.35 12.77 -16.51
CA VAL A 68 -10.51 12.70 -15.62
C VAL A 68 -10.56 11.28 -15.07
N GLY A 69 -10.56 11.15 -13.75
CA GLY A 69 -10.59 9.85 -13.08
C GLY A 69 -11.67 9.77 -12.02
N ASP A 70 -12.05 8.55 -11.67
CA ASP A 70 -13.07 8.26 -10.67
C ASP A 70 -12.54 8.16 -9.22
N SER A 71 -11.23 8.32 -9.03
CA SER A 71 -10.58 8.22 -7.71
C SER A 71 -10.47 9.59 -7.06
N VAL A 72 -11.22 9.82 -5.99
CA VAL A 72 -11.20 11.08 -5.23
C VAL A 72 -10.03 11.08 -4.23
N PRO A 73 -9.05 12.00 -4.35
CA PRO A 73 -7.90 12.03 -3.46
C PRO A 73 -8.25 12.53 -2.05
N GLN A 74 -7.54 11.97 -1.06
CA GLN A 74 -7.63 12.34 0.35
C GLN A 74 -6.25 12.77 0.90
N GLY A 75 -5.42 13.37 0.04
CA GLY A 75 -4.07 13.81 0.39
C GLY A 75 -2.94 12.91 -0.12
N GLN A 76 -3.25 11.79 -0.82
CA GLN A 76 -2.26 10.82 -1.30
C GLN A 76 -1.46 11.27 -2.54
N GLY A 77 -1.78 12.43 -3.14
CA GLY A 77 -1.08 12.93 -4.31
C GLY A 77 -1.50 12.30 -5.64
N HIS A 78 -2.73 11.81 -5.75
CA HIS A 78 -3.23 11.14 -6.97
C HIS A 78 -3.11 11.99 -8.23
N ARG A 79 -3.33 13.33 -8.13
CA ARG A 79 -3.18 14.24 -9.29
C ARG A 79 -1.77 14.20 -9.85
N THR A 80 -0.76 14.26 -8.98
CA THR A 80 0.65 14.20 -9.38
C THR A 80 0.99 12.85 -10.01
N ALA A 81 0.59 11.76 -9.38
CA ALA A 81 0.89 10.42 -9.90
C ALA A 81 0.21 10.16 -11.26
N LEU A 82 -1.04 10.56 -11.44
CA LEU A 82 -1.74 10.42 -12.72
C LEU A 82 -1.11 11.28 -13.80
N ALA A 83 -0.70 12.52 -13.48
CA ALA A 83 -0.01 13.37 -14.43
C ALA A 83 1.30 12.73 -14.92
N GLN A 84 2.09 12.16 -14.01
CA GLN A 84 3.33 11.45 -14.35
C GLN A 84 3.08 10.22 -15.22
N ILE A 85 2.13 9.35 -14.84
CA ILE A 85 1.80 8.13 -15.60
C ILE A 85 1.39 8.46 -17.04
N VAL A 86 0.52 9.45 -17.20
CA VAL A 86 0.04 9.85 -18.53
C VAL A 86 1.13 10.56 -19.33
N ALA A 87 1.93 11.40 -18.68
CA ALA A 87 3.06 12.07 -19.30
C ALA A 87 4.12 11.08 -19.82
N ASP A 88 4.46 10.07 -19.02
CA ASP A 88 5.41 9.00 -19.41
C ASP A 88 4.92 8.26 -20.67
N GLN A 89 3.63 7.89 -20.70
CA GLN A 89 3.03 7.21 -21.86
C GLN A 89 3.04 8.07 -23.13
N LEU A 90 2.85 9.38 -22.97
CA LEU A 90 2.72 10.32 -24.09
C LEU A 90 4.04 11.02 -24.45
N GLY A 91 5.11 10.81 -23.71
CA GLY A 91 6.42 11.43 -23.91
C GLY A 91 6.39 12.95 -23.78
N ILE A 92 5.64 13.48 -22.82
CA ILE A 92 5.48 14.91 -22.56
C ILE A 92 5.85 15.27 -21.12
N ASP A 93 6.02 16.55 -20.84
CA ASP A 93 6.26 17.00 -19.48
C ASP A 93 4.97 16.86 -18.62
N PRO A 94 5.06 16.37 -17.37
CA PRO A 94 3.89 16.24 -16.50
C PRO A 94 3.15 17.55 -16.24
N GLU A 95 3.82 18.69 -16.35
CA GLU A 95 3.23 20.03 -16.23
C GLU A 95 2.20 20.34 -17.33
N ASN A 96 2.28 19.64 -18.48
CA ASN A 96 1.32 19.75 -19.58
C ASN A 96 0.07 18.86 -19.37
N VAL A 97 -0.04 18.16 -18.24
CA VAL A 97 -1.16 17.28 -17.93
C VAL A 97 -2.01 17.89 -16.81
N VAL A 98 -3.25 18.21 -17.14
CA VAL A 98 -4.26 18.71 -16.20
C VAL A 98 -5.09 17.54 -15.69
N VAL A 99 -5.10 17.33 -14.37
CA VAL A 99 -5.83 16.21 -13.75
C VAL A 99 -7.01 16.72 -12.95
N ALA A 100 -8.22 16.32 -13.33
CA ALA A 100 -9.47 16.58 -12.63
C ALA A 100 -9.96 15.30 -11.97
N LEU A 101 -10.10 15.34 -10.64
CA LEU A 101 -10.59 14.22 -9.82
C LEU A 101 -11.82 14.65 -8.99
N ASP A 102 -12.49 15.70 -9.40
CA ASP A 102 -13.74 16.15 -8.80
C ASP A 102 -14.87 15.38 -9.49
N THR A 103 -15.35 14.32 -8.85
CA THR A 103 -16.32 13.40 -9.44
C THR A 103 -17.67 14.08 -9.62
N ASP A 104 -18.11 14.19 -10.88
CA ASP A 104 -19.46 14.60 -11.25
C ASP A 104 -20.16 13.39 -11.92
N THR A 105 -20.99 12.69 -11.19
CA THR A 105 -21.68 11.48 -11.67
C THR A 105 -22.63 11.71 -12.84
N ALA A 106 -22.93 12.99 -13.16
CA ALA A 106 -23.71 13.34 -14.35
C ALA A 106 -22.87 13.38 -15.63
N LYS A 107 -21.54 13.53 -15.52
CA LYS A 107 -20.65 13.74 -16.66
C LYS A 107 -19.53 12.71 -16.73
N ASP A 108 -19.07 12.24 -15.58
CA ASP A 108 -17.87 11.44 -15.46
C ASP A 108 -18.21 9.96 -15.26
N GLY A 109 -17.35 9.10 -15.76
CA GLY A 109 -17.44 7.68 -15.49
C GLY A 109 -17.32 7.45 -13.97
N TRP A 110 -18.27 6.68 -13.42
CA TRP A 110 -18.28 6.31 -12.01
C TRP A 110 -18.27 4.80 -11.87
N SER A 111 -17.58 4.31 -10.87
CA SER A 111 -17.63 2.91 -10.48
C SER A 111 -17.84 2.78 -8.98
N ILE A 112 -18.32 1.62 -8.54
CA ILE A 112 -18.41 1.29 -7.11
C ILE A 112 -17.03 1.35 -6.44
N ALA A 113 -16.00 1.33 -7.23
CA ALA A 113 -14.61 1.35 -6.85
C ALA A 113 -14.00 2.76 -6.75
N ALA A 114 -14.80 3.83 -6.89
CA ALA A 114 -14.31 5.22 -6.87
C ALA A 114 -13.70 5.66 -5.54
N GLY A 115 -14.02 5.00 -4.43
CA GLY A 115 -13.38 5.25 -3.14
C GLY A 115 -11.92 4.78 -3.10
N ASN A 116 -11.14 5.33 -2.14
CA ASN A 116 -9.72 5.01 -1.99
C ASN A 116 -9.43 3.80 -1.10
N TYR A 117 -10.45 3.20 -0.50
CA TYR A 117 -10.32 2.04 0.36
C TYR A 117 -9.59 0.88 -0.35
N SER A 118 -9.00 -0.03 0.43
CA SER A 118 -8.21 -1.16 -0.07
C SER A 118 -7.04 -0.73 -0.95
N CYS A 119 -6.42 0.38 -0.64
CA CYS A 119 -5.23 0.93 -1.31
C CYS A 119 -5.27 0.81 -2.84
N ARG A 120 -6.44 1.07 -3.43
CA ARG A 120 -6.76 0.71 -4.82
C ARG A 120 -6.19 1.64 -5.87
N PHE A 121 -5.76 2.86 -5.50
CA PHE A 121 -5.28 3.82 -6.49
C PHE A 121 -4.16 3.25 -7.35
N SER A 122 -3.08 2.77 -6.73
CA SER A 122 -1.90 2.28 -7.45
C SER A 122 -2.17 1.05 -8.32
N PRO A 123 -2.89 0.02 -7.85
CA PRO A 123 -3.20 -1.12 -8.72
C PRO A 123 -4.33 -0.83 -9.73
N ALA A 124 -5.35 -0.03 -9.40
CA ALA A 124 -6.53 0.12 -10.25
C ALA A 124 -6.55 1.41 -11.06
N SER A 125 -6.63 2.59 -10.40
CA SER A 125 -6.78 3.87 -11.11
C SER A 125 -5.54 4.20 -11.94
N ALA A 126 -4.34 3.87 -11.43
CA ALA A 126 -3.10 4.02 -12.18
C ALA A 126 -3.08 3.11 -13.43
N SER A 127 -3.55 1.86 -13.30
CA SER A 127 -3.67 0.94 -14.45
C SER A 127 -4.69 1.43 -15.48
N ALA A 128 -5.81 2.01 -15.05
CA ALA A 128 -6.79 2.59 -15.97
C ALA A 128 -6.22 3.82 -16.69
N ALA A 129 -5.45 4.66 -15.99
CA ALA A 129 -4.80 5.82 -16.58
C ALA A 129 -3.76 5.44 -17.63
N ASP A 130 -2.91 4.49 -17.31
CA ASP A 130 -1.92 3.94 -18.23
C ASP A 130 -2.59 3.38 -19.51
N LEU A 131 -3.66 2.59 -19.35
CA LEU A 131 -4.41 2.03 -20.47
C LEU A 131 -5.12 3.12 -21.31
N ALA A 132 -5.68 4.15 -20.67
CA ALA A 132 -6.31 5.26 -21.39
C ALA A 132 -5.29 6.08 -22.18
N ALA A 133 -4.14 6.36 -21.56
CA ALA A 133 -3.04 7.07 -22.20
C ALA A 133 -2.44 6.26 -23.37
N GLU A 134 -2.30 4.94 -23.22
CA GLU A 134 -1.88 4.05 -24.32
C GLU A 134 -2.83 4.14 -25.52
N LYS A 135 -4.15 4.11 -25.29
CA LYS A 135 -5.14 4.26 -26.37
C LYS A 135 -5.01 5.62 -27.08
N VAL A 136 -4.82 6.72 -26.32
CA VAL A 136 -4.55 8.05 -26.88
C VAL A 136 -3.25 8.03 -27.67
N ARG A 137 -2.19 7.46 -27.14
CA ARG A 137 -0.89 7.32 -27.80
C ARG A 137 -1.00 6.59 -29.15
N LEU A 138 -1.69 5.46 -29.18
CA LEU A 138 -1.93 4.69 -30.41
C LEU A 138 -2.72 5.49 -31.45
N LYS A 139 -3.72 6.24 -31.01
CA LYS A 139 -4.49 7.12 -31.90
C LYS A 139 -3.63 8.24 -32.47
N MET A 140 -2.85 8.92 -31.64
CA MET A 140 -1.93 9.98 -32.06
C MET A 140 -0.81 9.45 -32.95
N ALA A 141 -0.30 8.23 -32.71
CA ALA A 141 0.69 7.58 -33.55
C ALA A 141 0.20 7.37 -34.98
N ARG A 142 -1.07 6.98 -35.16
CA ARG A 142 -1.67 6.84 -36.49
C ARG A 142 -1.75 8.17 -37.23
N ILE A 143 -2.08 9.28 -36.53
CA ILE A 143 -2.11 10.62 -37.12
C ILE A 143 -0.69 11.04 -37.51
N ALA A 144 0.26 10.92 -36.58
CA ALA A 144 1.66 11.29 -36.81
C ALA A 144 2.32 10.48 -37.95
N ALA A 145 2.01 9.19 -38.05
CA ALA A 145 2.50 8.31 -39.11
C ALA A 145 2.19 8.86 -40.51
N THR A 146 0.96 9.39 -40.74
CA THR A 146 0.58 10.03 -41.97
C THR A 146 1.39 11.32 -42.21
N MET A 147 1.65 12.10 -41.16
CA MET A 147 2.42 13.36 -41.27
C MET A 147 3.91 13.11 -41.54
N LEU A 148 4.47 12.05 -40.99
CA LEU A 148 5.90 11.72 -41.06
C LEU A 148 6.22 10.73 -42.18
N ASN A 149 5.20 10.22 -42.88
CA ASN A 149 5.31 9.24 -43.96
C ASN A 149 6.05 7.95 -43.52
N VAL A 150 5.65 7.40 -42.38
CA VAL A 150 6.14 6.15 -41.80
C VAL A 150 4.96 5.29 -41.32
N SER A 151 5.21 4.05 -40.89
CA SER A 151 4.16 3.23 -40.27
C SER A 151 3.88 3.67 -38.81
N ALA A 152 2.69 3.39 -38.31
CA ALA A 152 2.33 3.77 -36.94
C ALA A 152 3.18 3.06 -35.87
N GLU A 153 3.68 1.88 -36.18
CA GLU A 153 4.56 1.06 -35.32
C GLU A 153 5.97 1.66 -35.20
N GLU A 154 6.36 2.54 -36.14
CA GLU A 154 7.65 3.24 -36.15
C GLU A 154 7.58 4.59 -35.42
N ILE A 155 6.43 4.96 -34.85
CA ILE A 155 6.26 6.20 -34.12
C ILE A 155 6.71 6.06 -32.67
N GLU A 156 7.54 6.99 -32.23
CA GLU A 156 7.99 7.17 -30.86
C GLU A 156 7.64 8.54 -30.30
N PHE A 157 7.54 8.64 -28.98
CA PHE A 157 7.14 9.82 -28.24
C PHE A 157 8.19 10.13 -27.17
N SER A 158 8.79 11.30 -27.20
CA SER A 158 9.70 11.82 -26.18
C SER A 158 9.86 13.34 -26.30
N ASP A 159 10.16 13.98 -25.19
CA ASP A 159 10.52 15.40 -25.13
C ASP A 159 9.49 16.33 -25.82
N ASN A 160 8.21 16.09 -25.58
CA ASN A 160 7.08 16.82 -26.20
C ASN A 160 7.04 16.73 -27.74
N LYS A 161 7.68 15.70 -28.31
CA LYS A 161 7.72 15.43 -29.74
C LYS A 161 7.23 14.03 -30.07
N ILE A 162 6.76 13.89 -31.29
CA ILE A 162 6.44 12.60 -31.90
C ILE A 162 7.34 12.46 -33.12
N PHE A 163 8.05 11.37 -33.25
CA PHE A 163 9.08 11.19 -34.29
C PHE A 163 9.16 9.76 -34.81
N ALA A 164 9.78 9.61 -35.98
CA ALA A 164 10.05 8.29 -36.56
C ALA A 164 11.20 7.60 -35.81
N ARG A 165 11.01 6.33 -35.44
CA ARG A 165 12.01 5.53 -34.73
C ARG A 165 13.38 5.60 -35.40
N GLY A 166 14.39 5.93 -34.62
CA GLY A 166 15.78 6.06 -35.07
C GLY A 166 16.08 7.32 -35.89
N ASN A 167 15.11 8.23 -36.07
CA ASN A 167 15.29 9.49 -36.80
C ASN A 167 14.52 10.65 -36.14
N ILE A 168 15.11 11.24 -35.12
CA ILE A 168 14.51 12.35 -34.36
C ILE A 168 14.32 13.63 -35.18
N GLU A 169 15.05 13.80 -36.27
CA GLU A 169 14.90 14.92 -37.19
C GLU A 169 13.58 14.82 -37.99
N ASN A 170 13.09 13.59 -38.25
CA ASN A 170 11.76 13.36 -38.81
C ASN A 170 10.74 13.36 -37.68
N SER A 171 10.39 14.54 -37.18
CA SER A 171 9.56 14.74 -36.01
C SER A 171 8.52 15.84 -36.18
N VAL A 172 7.49 15.78 -35.33
CA VAL A 172 6.45 16.80 -35.21
C VAL A 172 6.22 17.08 -33.73
N PRO A 173 6.01 18.34 -33.33
CA PRO A 173 5.64 18.66 -31.94
C PRO A 173 4.32 17.98 -31.54
N PHE A 174 4.24 17.51 -30.30
CA PHE A 174 3.06 16.83 -29.77
C PHE A 174 1.76 17.61 -29.99
N TYR A 175 1.78 18.92 -29.64
CA TYR A 175 0.61 19.79 -29.80
C TYR A 175 0.12 19.90 -31.25
N ARG A 176 1.01 19.75 -32.24
CA ARG A 176 0.67 19.82 -33.64
C ARG A 176 -0.20 18.66 -34.08
N VAL A 177 0.09 17.45 -33.55
CA VAL A 177 -0.72 16.26 -33.82
C VAL A 177 -2.09 16.37 -33.15
N GLY A 178 -2.14 16.87 -31.91
CA GLY A 178 -3.40 17.21 -31.23
C GLY A 178 -4.22 18.24 -32.04
N GLY A 179 -3.56 19.33 -32.50
CA GLY A 179 -4.21 20.38 -33.26
C GLY A 179 -4.80 19.92 -34.60
N ILE A 180 -4.12 19.03 -35.33
CA ILE A 180 -4.63 18.53 -36.62
C ILE A 180 -5.97 17.81 -36.48
N ALA A 181 -6.12 16.99 -35.41
CA ALA A 181 -7.37 16.30 -35.17
C ALA A 181 -8.57 17.25 -35.01
N HIS A 182 -8.35 18.44 -34.47
CA HIS A 182 -9.39 19.42 -34.23
C HIS A 182 -9.58 20.41 -35.43
N TRP A 183 -8.48 20.88 -36.01
CA TRP A 183 -8.53 21.96 -37.02
C TRP A 183 -8.61 21.43 -38.45
N SER A 184 -8.19 20.21 -38.72
CA SER A 184 -8.10 19.63 -40.06
C SER A 184 -8.59 18.19 -40.10
N PRO A 185 -9.83 17.88 -39.69
CA PRO A 185 -10.35 16.52 -39.61
C PRO A 185 -10.31 15.75 -40.94
N GLY A 186 -10.38 16.48 -42.06
CA GLY A 186 -10.23 15.89 -43.40
C GLY A 186 -8.83 15.39 -43.74
N SER A 187 -7.82 15.68 -42.91
CA SER A 187 -6.45 15.18 -43.03
C SER A 187 -6.16 13.95 -42.14
N LEU A 188 -7.15 13.46 -41.42
CA LEU A 188 -7.02 12.29 -40.59
C LEU A 188 -7.02 11.01 -41.44
N PRO A 189 -6.41 9.91 -40.94
CA PRO A 189 -6.55 8.59 -41.54
C PRO A 189 -8.01 8.18 -41.72
N ASP A 190 -8.32 7.47 -42.79
CA ASP A 190 -9.67 7.05 -43.14
C ASP A 190 -10.36 6.33 -41.96
N GLY A 191 -11.61 6.72 -41.70
CA GLY A 191 -12.43 6.14 -40.66
C GLY A 191 -12.02 6.51 -39.20
N MET A 192 -11.12 7.49 -39.03
CA MET A 192 -10.71 7.96 -37.71
C MET A 192 -11.65 9.08 -37.21
N ASP A 193 -12.18 8.89 -36.00
CA ASP A 193 -12.88 9.93 -35.26
C ASP A 193 -11.90 11.08 -34.91
N PRO A 194 -12.25 12.35 -35.17
CA PRO A 194 -11.38 13.49 -34.88
C PRO A 194 -11.14 13.74 -33.39
N ALA A 195 -12.02 13.27 -32.49
CA ALA A 195 -11.82 13.46 -31.07
C ALA A 195 -10.62 12.63 -30.55
N ILE A 196 -9.62 13.28 -29.94
CA ILE A 196 -8.56 12.59 -29.20
C ILE A 196 -9.02 12.51 -27.74
N ARG A 197 -9.88 11.54 -27.47
CA ARG A 197 -10.43 11.27 -26.13
C ARG A 197 -10.69 9.78 -26.00
N GLU A 198 -10.02 9.16 -25.05
CA GLU A 198 -10.13 7.74 -24.80
C GLU A 198 -10.45 7.47 -23.32
N THR A 199 -11.41 6.62 -23.11
CA THR A 199 -11.76 6.12 -21.77
C THR A 199 -11.31 4.67 -21.64
N ALA A 200 -10.68 4.37 -20.52
CA ALA A 200 -10.38 3.01 -20.14
C ALA A 200 -11.08 2.67 -18.83
N MET A 201 -11.68 1.51 -18.81
CA MET A 201 -12.12 0.84 -17.60
C MET A 201 -11.18 -0.32 -17.36
N TRP A 202 -10.59 -0.35 -16.17
CA TRP A 202 -9.70 -1.43 -15.79
C TRP A 202 -10.27 -2.15 -14.58
N SER A 203 -10.38 -3.45 -14.67
CA SER A 203 -10.77 -4.31 -13.57
C SER A 203 -9.69 -5.34 -13.32
N ALA A 204 -9.53 -5.74 -12.07
CA ALA A 204 -8.59 -6.77 -11.70
C ALA A 204 -8.97 -8.10 -12.36
N PRO A 205 -8.04 -8.73 -13.10
CA PRO A 205 -8.27 -10.11 -13.56
C PRO A 205 -8.31 -11.06 -12.36
N GLU A 206 -8.97 -12.19 -12.53
CA GLU A 206 -8.91 -13.33 -11.60
C GLU A 206 -9.48 -13.11 -10.19
N LEU A 207 -10.11 -11.97 -9.89
CA LEU A 207 -10.84 -11.81 -8.65
C LEU A 207 -12.15 -12.61 -8.67
N THR A 208 -12.44 -13.26 -7.56
CA THR A 208 -13.66 -14.06 -7.40
C THR A 208 -14.46 -13.57 -6.20
N PRO A 209 -15.80 -13.74 -6.23
CA PRO A 209 -16.61 -13.50 -5.04
C PRO A 209 -16.28 -14.54 -3.96
N THR A 210 -16.63 -14.21 -2.72
CA THR A 210 -16.54 -15.17 -1.60
C THR A 210 -17.41 -16.38 -1.87
N THR A 211 -16.84 -17.59 -1.75
CA THR A 211 -17.58 -18.85 -1.94
C THR A 211 -18.49 -19.16 -0.77
N ALA A 212 -19.34 -20.20 -0.93
CA ALA A 212 -20.19 -20.71 0.14
C ALA A 212 -19.37 -21.26 1.34
N ASN A 213 -18.12 -21.67 1.10
CA ASN A 213 -17.19 -22.20 2.10
C ASN A 213 -16.27 -21.14 2.71
N ASP A 214 -16.58 -19.85 2.51
CA ASP A 214 -15.78 -18.71 2.99
C ASP A 214 -14.38 -18.58 2.35
N GLU A 215 -14.14 -19.23 1.21
CA GLU A 215 -12.91 -18.99 0.44
C GLU A 215 -12.98 -17.60 -0.18
N ILE A 216 -11.90 -16.83 -0.03
CA ILE A 216 -11.84 -15.43 -0.41
C ILE A 216 -10.68 -15.22 -1.38
N ASN A 217 -10.97 -14.67 -2.58
CA ASN A 217 -10.02 -14.14 -3.51
C ASN A 217 -10.51 -12.74 -3.97
N THR A 218 -10.56 -11.81 -3.02
CA THR A 218 -11.16 -10.49 -3.24
C THR A 218 -10.15 -9.38 -3.43
N SER A 219 -8.85 -9.66 -3.32
CA SER A 219 -7.78 -8.68 -3.49
C SER A 219 -6.77 -9.14 -4.52
N LEU A 220 -6.35 -8.23 -5.40
CA LEU A 220 -5.51 -8.56 -6.55
C LEU A 220 -4.02 -8.56 -6.24
N ALA A 221 -3.57 -7.59 -5.45
CA ALA A 221 -2.18 -7.39 -5.14
C ALA A 221 -1.98 -7.27 -3.64
N TYR A 222 -0.81 -7.70 -3.18
CA TYR A 222 -0.47 -7.69 -1.77
C TYR A 222 0.87 -6.99 -1.59
N GLY A 223 0.85 -5.86 -0.87
CA GLY A 223 2.02 -5.19 -0.34
C GLY A 223 2.53 -5.92 0.91
N PHE A 224 3.81 -5.76 1.20
CA PHE A 224 4.43 -6.34 2.39
C PHE A 224 5.14 -5.25 3.17
N GLY A 225 4.90 -5.21 4.48
CA GLY A 225 5.60 -4.37 5.41
C GLY A 225 6.31 -5.18 6.47
N PHE A 226 7.48 -4.71 6.90
CA PHE A 226 8.22 -5.31 7.99
C PHE A 226 8.83 -4.20 8.86
N ASP A 227 8.42 -4.14 10.11
CA ASP A 227 8.83 -3.14 11.08
C ASP A 227 9.76 -3.72 12.14
N PHE A 228 10.77 -2.93 12.49
CA PHE A 228 11.66 -3.19 13.62
C PHE A 228 11.78 -1.94 14.47
N CYS A 229 11.67 -2.08 15.77
CA CYS A 229 11.93 -0.98 16.67
C CYS A 229 12.75 -1.38 17.88
N GLY A 230 13.43 -0.39 18.45
CA GLY A 230 14.01 -0.45 19.78
C GLY A 230 13.34 0.61 20.65
N VAL A 231 12.93 0.23 21.85
CA VAL A 231 12.34 1.14 22.82
C VAL A 231 13.13 1.15 24.13
N GLU A 232 13.12 2.28 24.78
CA GLU A 232 13.59 2.43 26.16
C GLU A 232 12.41 2.80 27.04
N VAL A 233 12.25 2.09 28.18
CA VAL A 233 11.19 2.32 29.15
C VAL A 233 11.80 2.90 30.42
N ASP A 234 11.27 4.02 30.89
CA ASP A 234 11.64 4.60 32.18
C ASP A 234 10.90 3.85 33.31
N PRO A 235 11.63 3.11 34.18
CA PRO A 235 11.00 2.34 35.25
C PRO A 235 10.30 3.18 36.32
N ASN A 236 10.63 4.47 36.43
CA ASN A 236 10.07 5.35 37.45
C ASN A 236 8.78 6.07 36.97
N THR A 237 8.67 6.32 35.68
CA THR A 237 7.55 7.07 35.10
C THR A 237 6.64 6.23 34.21
N GLY A 238 7.14 5.08 33.71
CA GLY A 238 6.46 4.25 32.71
C GLY A 238 6.44 4.85 31.30
N VAL A 239 7.18 5.94 31.09
CA VAL A 239 7.30 6.56 29.75
C VAL A 239 8.08 5.63 28.83
N VAL A 240 7.52 5.37 27.68
CA VAL A 240 8.15 4.59 26.60
C VAL A 240 8.68 5.55 25.55
N LYS A 241 9.95 5.41 25.21
CA LYS A 241 10.59 6.17 24.15
C LYS A 241 11.07 5.25 23.05
N ILE A 242 10.66 5.50 21.82
CA ILE A 242 11.26 4.85 20.66
C ILE A 242 12.65 5.42 20.42
N ASP A 243 13.68 4.58 20.49
CA ASP A 243 15.06 4.94 20.21
C ASP A 243 15.35 4.81 18.72
N LYS A 244 14.91 3.71 18.11
CA LYS A 244 15.09 3.45 16.68
C LYS A 244 13.87 2.77 16.10
N TYR A 245 13.51 3.19 14.89
CA TYR A 245 12.46 2.56 14.11
C TYR A 245 12.88 2.39 12.66
N VAL A 246 12.69 1.20 12.11
CA VAL A 246 12.97 0.89 10.71
C VAL A 246 11.77 0.18 10.13
N SER A 247 11.31 0.67 9.00
CA SER A 247 10.18 0.07 8.28
C SER A 247 10.62 -0.26 6.84
N ALA A 248 10.48 -1.51 6.46
CA ALA A 248 10.76 -2.00 5.12
C ALA A 248 9.45 -2.28 4.39
N HIS A 249 9.29 -1.75 3.17
CA HIS A 249 8.08 -1.88 2.39
C HIS A 249 8.34 -2.41 0.99
N ASP A 250 7.56 -3.42 0.57
CA ASP A 250 7.41 -3.84 -0.81
C ASP A 250 6.02 -3.44 -1.32
N CYS A 251 5.99 -2.39 -2.12
CA CYS A 251 4.80 -1.94 -2.83
C CYS A 251 4.88 -2.19 -4.35
N GLY A 252 5.71 -3.13 -4.76
CA GLY A 252 5.99 -3.37 -6.18
C GLY A 252 6.73 -2.20 -6.81
N THR A 253 6.27 -1.76 -7.98
CA THR A 253 6.82 -0.56 -8.63
C THR A 253 6.42 0.70 -7.86
N ILE A 254 7.39 1.49 -7.46
CA ILE A 254 7.17 2.79 -6.81
C ILE A 254 6.86 3.82 -7.90
N LEU A 255 5.60 4.27 -7.97
CA LEU A 255 5.15 5.23 -8.99
C LEU A 255 5.75 6.63 -8.77
N ASN A 256 5.86 7.05 -7.50
CA ASN A 256 6.50 8.30 -7.11
C ASN A 256 7.13 8.12 -5.71
N PRO A 257 8.47 8.17 -5.59
CA PRO A 257 9.14 7.93 -4.31
C PRO A 257 8.71 8.90 -3.20
N GLY A 258 8.60 10.19 -3.50
CA GLY A 258 8.21 11.20 -2.51
C GLY A 258 6.80 10.99 -1.98
N LEU A 259 5.85 10.64 -2.85
CA LEU A 259 4.48 10.32 -2.45
C LEU A 259 4.41 9.01 -1.66
N ALA A 260 5.13 7.98 -2.09
CA ALA A 260 5.18 6.68 -1.42
C ALA A 260 5.73 6.81 0.01
N GLU A 261 6.87 7.49 0.18
CA GLU A 261 7.42 7.74 1.52
C GLU A 261 6.50 8.62 2.37
N GLY A 262 5.82 9.60 1.77
CA GLY A 262 4.82 10.41 2.45
C GLY A 262 3.67 9.57 3.02
N GLN A 263 3.21 8.56 2.27
CA GLN A 263 2.18 7.62 2.72
C GLN A 263 2.67 6.74 3.88
N ILE A 264 3.88 6.20 3.80
CA ILE A 264 4.48 5.42 4.88
C ILE A 264 4.60 6.26 6.16
N ARG A 265 5.10 7.49 6.05
CA ARG A 265 5.23 8.41 7.20
C ARG A 265 3.88 8.76 7.80
N GLY A 266 2.87 9.02 6.97
CA GLY A 266 1.51 9.31 7.43
C GLY A 266 0.86 8.14 8.13
N SER A 267 0.97 6.93 7.58
CA SER A 267 0.48 5.70 8.19
C SER A 267 1.15 5.43 9.54
N TRP A 268 2.48 5.60 9.60
CA TRP A 268 3.24 5.45 10.82
C TRP A 268 2.86 6.49 11.88
N CYS A 269 2.65 7.75 11.49
CA CYS A 269 2.18 8.80 12.40
C CYS A 269 0.82 8.47 13.03
N ALA A 270 -0.14 8.03 12.21
CA ALA A 270 -1.45 7.60 12.70
C ALA A 270 -1.33 6.39 13.64
N ALA A 271 -0.49 5.41 13.28
CA ALA A 271 -0.22 4.23 14.11
C ALA A 271 0.48 4.58 15.43
N TYR A 272 1.38 5.58 15.42
CA TYR A 272 1.99 6.10 16.64
C TYR A 272 0.92 6.70 17.58
N GLY A 273 0.00 7.50 17.03
CA GLY A 273 -1.14 8.03 17.78
C GLY A 273 -1.97 6.93 18.46
N ALA A 274 -2.38 5.94 17.69
CA ALA A 274 -3.13 4.79 18.20
C ALA A 274 -2.34 3.96 19.23
N THR A 275 -1.01 3.90 19.11
CA THR A 275 -0.15 3.14 20.03
C THR A 275 0.01 3.84 21.37
N PHE A 276 0.13 5.16 21.41
CA PHE A 276 0.55 5.89 22.61
C PHE A 276 -0.49 6.86 23.17
N LEU A 277 -1.35 7.46 22.34
CA LEU A 277 -2.07 8.68 22.68
C LEU A 277 -3.60 8.55 22.57
N GLU A 278 -4.09 7.92 21.50
CA GLU A 278 -5.49 7.96 21.14
C GLU A 278 -6.30 6.93 21.93
N GLU A 279 -7.31 7.39 22.67
CA GLU A 279 -8.18 6.52 23.46
C GLU A 279 -9.58 7.11 23.54
N PHE A 280 -10.60 6.32 23.25
CA PHE A 280 -11.98 6.66 23.56
C PHE A 280 -12.30 6.32 25.01
N LYS A 281 -12.63 7.34 25.79
CA LYS A 281 -12.96 7.22 27.20
C LYS A 281 -14.43 7.51 27.45
N TYR A 282 -15.02 6.67 28.28
CA TYR A 282 -16.40 6.81 28.73
C TYR A 282 -16.44 6.77 30.25
N ASP A 283 -17.32 7.56 30.85
CA ASP A 283 -17.64 7.43 32.25
C ASP A 283 -18.53 6.19 32.51
N ASP A 284 -18.72 5.84 33.77
CA ASP A 284 -19.52 4.67 34.16
C ASP A 284 -21.00 4.78 33.72
N ASP A 285 -21.50 5.99 33.48
CA ASP A 285 -22.84 6.27 32.97
C ASP A 285 -22.91 6.29 31.42
N GLY A 286 -21.79 6.02 30.72
CA GLY A 286 -21.69 6.02 29.28
C GLY A 286 -21.44 7.40 28.66
N THR A 287 -21.19 8.43 29.46
CA THR A 287 -20.85 9.77 28.95
C THR A 287 -19.48 9.73 28.24
N PHE A 288 -19.44 10.12 26.92
CA PHE A 288 -18.24 10.18 26.13
C PHE A 288 -17.35 11.36 26.54
N ARG A 289 -16.10 11.07 26.91
CA ARG A 289 -15.12 12.07 27.38
C ARG A 289 -14.17 12.55 26.30
N SER A 290 -13.83 11.71 25.34
CA SER A 290 -12.81 12.03 24.32
C SER A 290 -13.36 12.90 23.18
N GLY A 291 -14.24 13.85 23.48
CA GLY A 291 -14.89 14.71 22.48
C GLY A 291 -14.09 15.95 22.05
N THR A 292 -12.93 16.19 22.65
CA THR A 292 -12.07 17.34 22.34
C THR A 292 -10.62 16.89 22.24
N PHE A 293 -9.76 17.68 21.57
CA PHE A 293 -8.32 17.40 21.51
C PHE A 293 -7.58 17.54 22.86
N ALA A 294 -8.24 18.04 23.90
CA ALA A 294 -7.69 18.02 25.25
C ALA A 294 -7.74 16.62 25.88
N GLU A 295 -8.75 15.84 25.50
CA GLU A 295 -8.99 14.47 26.02
C GLU A 295 -8.59 13.38 25.00
N TYR A 296 -8.80 13.63 23.70
CA TYR A 296 -8.37 12.80 22.61
C TYR A 296 -7.14 13.42 21.98
N THR A 297 -5.98 12.99 22.45
CA THR A 297 -4.71 13.53 21.99
C THR A 297 -4.24 12.83 20.72
N VAL A 298 -3.73 13.62 19.76
CA VAL A 298 -3.09 13.13 18.53
C VAL A 298 -1.63 13.54 18.53
N PRO A 299 -0.73 12.82 17.83
CA PRO A 299 0.68 13.18 17.82
C PRO A 299 0.90 14.49 17.06
N THR A 300 1.82 15.31 17.58
CA THR A 300 2.40 16.43 16.85
C THR A 300 3.76 16.03 16.28
N ALA A 301 4.35 16.87 15.44
CA ALA A 301 5.68 16.59 14.88
C ALA A 301 6.78 16.51 15.98
N ALA A 302 6.52 17.05 17.16
CA ALA A 302 7.50 17.05 18.27
C ALA A 302 7.57 15.69 18.99
N GLU A 303 6.49 14.91 19.00
CA GLU A 303 6.46 13.59 19.63
C GLU A 303 7.00 12.49 18.71
N LEU A 304 6.98 12.72 17.39
CA LEU A 304 7.38 11.70 16.44
C LEU A 304 8.89 11.56 16.37
N PRO A 305 9.46 10.39 16.70
CA PRO A 305 10.87 10.13 16.50
C PRO A 305 11.20 9.97 15.01
N ASP A 306 12.45 10.18 14.66
CA ASP A 306 12.96 9.83 13.35
C ASP A 306 12.86 8.33 13.10
N PHE A 307 12.45 7.98 11.88
CA PHE A 307 12.47 6.59 11.46
C PHE A 307 13.03 6.40 10.05
N THR A 308 13.60 5.23 9.82
CA THR A 308 14.22 4.86 8.55
C THR A 308 13.25 4.05 7.72
N ILE A 309 13.01 4.50 6.48
CA ILE A 309 12.27 3.74 5.48
C ILE A 309 13.28 3.01 4.60
N VAL A 310 13.01 1.73 4.33
CA VAL A 310 13.81 0.89 3.46
C VAL A 310 12.91 0.33 2.36
N HIS A 311 13.30 0.58 1.13
CA HIS A 311 12.70 -0.07 -0.03
C HIS A 311 13.63 -1.22 -0.45
N PRO A 312 13.24 -2.48 -0.24
CA PRO A 312 13.98 -3.63 -0.78
C PRO A 312 13.91 -3.64 -2.31
N THR A 313 14.58 -4.62 -2.94
CA THR A 313 14.43 -4.83 -4.37
C THR A 313 12.95 -4.94 -4.74
N PRO A 314 12.45 -4.10 -5.65
CA PRO A 314 11.03 -4.11 -6.02
C PRO A 314 10.58 -5.49 -6.51
N ASN A 315 9.40 -5.91 -6.05
CA ASN A 315 8.72 -7.11 -6.53
C ASN A 315 7.39 -6.71 -7.20
N PRO A 316 7.43 -6.32 -8.49
CA PRO A 316 6.25 -5.84 -9.19
C PRO A 316 5.13 -6.90 -9.22
N SER A 317 3.89 -6.46 -9.04
CA SER A 317 2.73 -7.33 -9.22
C SER A 317 2.57 -7.71 -10.70
N PRO A 318 2.45 -8.99 -11.05
CA PRO A 318 2.18 -9.40 -12.43
C PRO A 318 0.73 -9.09 -12.87
N TYR A 319 -0.15 -8.73 -11.94
CA TYR A 319 -1.57 -8.53 -12.17
C TYR A 319 -1.97 -7.07 -12.35
N THR A 320 -1.05 -6.12 -12.14
CA THR A 320 -1.28 -4.70 -12.35
C THR A 320 -0.43 -4.19 -13.52
N ARG A 321 -0.94 -3.26 -14.31
CA ARG A 321 -0.24 -2.80 -15.52
C ARG A 321 1.13 -2.18 -15.24
N LEU A 322 1.24 -1.45 -14.14
CA LEU A 322 2.48 -0.79 -13.73
C LEU A 322 3.28 -1.60 -12.69
N GLY A 323 2.79 -2.76 -12.28
CA GLY A 323 3.43 -3.56 -11.24
C GLY A 323 3.31 -2.99 -9.83
N ALA A 324 2.58 -1.90 -9.65
CA ALA A 324 2.40 -1.25 -8.36
C ALA A 324 1.39 -1.99 -7.47
N LYS A 325 1.61 -1.92 -6.15
CA LYS A 325 0.75 -2.47 -5.09
C LYS A 325 0.36 -1.36 -4.11
N GLY A 326 -0.48 -1.66 -3.13
CA GLY A 326 -0.77 -0.76 -2.02
C GLY A 326 0.43 -0.52 -1.10
N ILE A 327 0.43 0.61 -0.36
CA ILE A 327 1.50 0.98 0.57
C ILE A 327 1.01 1.83 1.75
N ALA A 328 -0.24 2.30 1.70
CA ALA A 328 -0.66 3.40 2.57
C ALA A 328 -1.07 2.98 3.99
N GLU A 329 -1.41 1.72 4.22
CA GLU A 329 -2.03 1.26 5.47
C GLU A 329 -1.17 0.29 6.27
N GLY A 330 -0.06 -0.20 5.71
CA GLY A 330 0.77 -1.26 6.29
C GLY A 330 1.24 -0.96 7.72
N ASN A 331 1.74 0.26 7.99
CA ASN A 331 2.20 0.62 9.33
C ASN A 331 1.08 0.71 10.37
N GLN A 332 -0.17 0.91 9.97
CA GLN A 332 -1.29 0.90 10.93
C GLN A 332 -1.52 -0.51 11.50
N TYR A 333 -1.14 -1.54 10.77
CA TYR A 333 -1.22 -2.94 11.24
C TYR A 333 0.02 -3.33 12.03
N SER A 334 1.22 -2.99 11.54
CA SER A 334 2.49 -3.47 12.07
C SER A 334 3.03 -2.64 13.23
N THR A 335 2.89 -1.31 13.21
CA THR A 335 3.53 -0.44 14.22
C THR A 335 3.02 -0.70 15.64
N PRO A 336 1.71 -0.79 15.91
CA PRO A 336 1.23 -1.07 17.27
C PRO A 336 1.75 -2.40 17.81
N ALA A 337 1.77 -3.43 16.97
CA ALA A 337 2.29 -4.74 17.33
C ALA A 337 3.82 -4.72 17.55
N CYS A 338 4.56 -4.05 16.65
CA CYS A 338 6.00 -3.92 16.74
C CYS A 338 6.43 -3.22 18.03
N VAL A 339 5.79 -2.10 18.37
CA VAL A 339 6.09 -1.33 19.58
C VAL A 339 5.63 -2.09 20.82
N GLY A 340 4.44 -2.71 20.81
CA GLY A 340 3.96 -3.55 21.90
C GLY A 340 4.93 -4.69 22.22
N ASN A 341 5.42 -5.40 21.20
CA ASN A 341 6.43 -6.45 21.33
C ASN A 341 7.75 -5.91 21.92
N ALA A 342 8.16 -4.72 21.52
CA ALA A 342 9.37 -4.09 22.06
C ALA A 342 9.23 -3.73 23.56
N VAL A 343 8.06 -3.25 23.96
CA VAL A 343 7.77 -2.96 25.38
C VAL A 343 7.72 -4.25 26.18
N ALA A 344 7.09 -5.30 25.64
CA ALA A 344 7.08 -6.63 26.28
C ALA A 344 8.51 -7.15 26.53
N ASP A 345 9.40 -7.06 25.52
CA ASP A 345 10.82 -7.45 25.66
C ASP A 345 11.58 -6.55 26.66
N ALA A 346 11.23 -5.25 26.74
CA ALA A 346 11.89 -4.33 27.66
C ALA A 346 11.59 -4.64 29.14
N ILE A 347 10.31 -4.93 29.46
CA ILE A 347 9.82 -5.04 30.83
C ILE A 347 9.57 -6.48 31.29
N GLY A 348 9.68 -7.47 30.38
CA GLY A 348 9.43 -8.88 30.72
C GLY A 348 7.95 -9.20 31.01
N TYR A 349 7.02 -8.49 30.38
CA TYR A 349 5.58 -8.66 30.56
C TYR A 349 4.89 -8.81 29.19
N ASP A 350 4.13 -9.88 28.99
CA ASP A 350 3.63 -10.28 27.67
C ASP A 350 2.18 -9.81 27.37
N ASP A 351 1.42 -9.40 28.39
CA ASP A 351 0.00 -9.02 28.26
C ASP A 351 -0.13 -7.50 28.08
N ILE A 352 0.32 -7.02 26.92
CA ILE A 352 0.38 -5.59 26.58
C ILE A 352 -0.93 -5.14 25.95
N GLU A 353 -1.54 -4.11 26.51
CA GLU A 353 -2.75 -3.45 25.99
C GLU A 353 -2.47 -2.02 25.53
N LEU A 354 -3.00 -1.66 24.37
CA LEU A 354 -2.91 -0.31 23.83
C LEU A 354 -4.05 0.59 24.36
N PRO A 355 -3.85 1.92 24.41
CA PRO A 355 -2.59 2.63 24.19
C PRO A 355 -1.61 2.42 25.34
N LEU A 356 -0.31 2.60 25.04
CA LEU A 356 0.79 2.46 25.99
C LEU A 356 0.92 3.68 26.91
N ASN A 357 -0.11 3.98 27.69
CA ASN A 357 0.00 5.09 28.62
C ASN A 357 0.93 4.75 29.80
N PRO A 358 1.64 5.76 30.36
CA PRO A 358 2.64 5.54 31.40
C PRO A 358 2.13 4.81 32.64
N SER A 359 0.88 5.02 33.03
CA SER A 359 0.29 4.36 34.21
C SER A 359 0.09 2.85 34.01
N LYS A 360 -0.36 2.43 32.81
CA LYS A 360 -0.45 1.02 32.44
C LYS A 360 0.94 0.37 32.45
N VAL A 361 1.93 1.01 31.81
CA VAL A 361 3.31 0.51 31.74
C VAL A 361 3.91 0.33 33.14
N LEU A 362 3.74 1.30 34.05
CA LEU A 362 4.17 1.18 35.45
C LEU A 362 3.52 -0.01 36.18
N ASN A 363 2.24 -0.25 35.94
CA ASN A 363 1.55 -1.39 36.53
C ASN A 363 2.12 -2.73 35.99
N TRP A 364 2.43 -2.81 34.71
CA TRP A 364 3.03 -4.00 34.11
C TRP A 364 4.45 -4.27 34.64
N ILE A 365 5.26 -3.22 34.83
CA ILE A 365 6.59 -3.35 35.45
C ILE A 365 6.45 -3.97 36.86
N LYS A 366 5.56 -3.46 37.70
CA LYS A 366 5.30 -4.02 39.03
C LYS A 366 4.82 -5.45 38.99
N ASN A 367 3.98 -5.80 38.03
CA ASN A 367 3.48 -7.17 37.85
C ASN A 367 4.53 -8.12 37.31
N SER A 368 5.47 -7.65 36.48
CA SER A 368 6.59 -8.45 35.98
C SER A 368 7.57 -8.84 37.09
N GLU A 369 7.83 -7.97 38.06
CA GLU A 369 8.68 -8.23 39.22
C GLU A 369 8.11 -9.30 40.17
N THR A 370 6.80 -9.48 40.16
CA THR A 370 6.11 -10.48 40.99
C THR A 370 5.94 -11.85 40.34
N ARG A 371 6.22 -11.95 39.01
CA ARG A 371 6.18 -13.25 38.31
C ARG A 371 7.45 -14.05 38.59
N PRO A 372 7.37 -15.40 38.84
CA PRO A 372 8.56 -16.25 38.87
C PRO A 372 9.33 -16.12 37.56
N SER A 373 10.67 -16.03 37.64
CA SER A 373 11.53 -15.91 36.47
C SER A 373 11.23 -17.01 35.46
N LYS A 374 11.25 -16.69 34.15
CA LYS A 374 11.00 -17.67 33.06
C LYS A 374 11.95 -18.89 33.07
N GLU A 375 13.02 -18.85 33.83
CA GLU A 375 13.93 -20.01 34.07
C GLU A 375 13.27 -21.18 34.80
N THR A 376 12.10 -21.00 35.42
CA THR A 376 11.36 -22.01 36.16
C THR A 376 10.12 -22.54 35.43
N GLN A 377 9.81 -22.07 34.27
CA GLN A 377 8.81 -22.71 33.42
C GLN A 377 9.51 -23.82 32.61
N GLU A 378 9.50 -25.03 33.17
CA GLU A 378 9.74 -26.24 32.40
C GLU A 378 9.01 -26.12 31.05
N PHE A 379 9.74 -26.36 29.96
CA PHE A 379 9.15 -26.61 28.65
C PHE A 379 8.03 -27.63 28.86
N MET A 380 6.78 -27.19 28.81
CA MET A 380 5.68 -28.11 28.74
C MET A 380 5.91 -28.97 27.50
N SER A 381 6.14 -30.23 27.73
CA SER A 381 6.16 -31.24 26.69
C SER A 381 4.80 -31.16 26.00
N PHE A 382 4.78 -30.70 24.77
CA PHE A 382 3.59 -30.68 23.93
C PHE A 382 3.15 -32.15 23.76
N ASP A 383 2.02 -32.50 24.36
CA ASP A 383 1.33 -33.73 24.02
C ASP A 383 0.79 -33.56 22.60
N THR A 384 1.33 -34.35 21.67
CA THR A 384 1.06 -34.28 20.24
C THR A 384 -0.34 -34.74 19.84
N GLN A 385 -1.27 -34.87 20.78
CA GLN A 385 -2.64 -35.32 20.52
C GLN A 385 -3.69 -34.22 20.38
N ASP A 386 -3.38 -32.97 20.76
CA ASP A 386 -4.28 -31.83 20.50
C ASP A 386 -3.76 -30.97 19.34
N LYS A 387 -4.67 -30.60 18.43
CA LYS A 387 -4.36 -29.81 17.21
C LYS A 387 -3.50 -28.60 17.55
N PRO A 388 -2.38 -28.40 16.86
CA PRO A 388 -1.44 -27.33 17.21
C PRO A 388 -2.04 -25.95 16.91
N ALA A 389 -2.24 -25.15 17.95
CA ALA A 389 -2.20 -23.71 17.80
C ALA A 389 -0.73 -23.31 17.69
N ILE A 390 -0.32 -22.73 16.57
CA ILE A 390 1.05 -22.30 16.34
C ILE A 390 1.28 -21.02 17.15
N PHE A 391 1.90 -21.18 18.33
CA PHE A 391 2.51 -20.07 19.05
C PHE A 391 3.95 -20.48 19.34
N GLY A 392 4.90 -19.81 18.67
CA GLY A 392 6.32 -19.99 18.93
C GLY A 392 6.99 -18.63 19.03
N SER A 393 7.51 -18.27 20.19
CA SER A 393 8.54 -17.25 20.31
C SER A 393 9.88 -17.97 20.53
N GLY A 394 10.83 -17.79 19.62
CA GLY A 394 12.16 -18.35 19.69
C GLY A 394 13.17 -17.48 18.99
N GLU A 395 14.39 -17.43 19.49
CA GLU A 395 15.51 -16.83 18.76
C GLU A 395 16.05 -17.86 17.77
N PHE A 396 16.07 -17.52 16.49
CA PHE A 396 16.67 -18.33 15.44
C PHE A 396 17.86 -17.59 14.85
N GLU A 397 19.04 -18.21 14.90
CA GLU A 397 20.19 -17.76 14.13
C GLU A 397 20.07 -18.33 12.72
N ILE A 398 19.69 -17.46 11.75
CA ILE A 398 19.65 -17.85 10.34
C ILE A 398 21.02 -17.58 9.73
N LYS A 399 21.78 -18.66 9.44
CA LYS A 399 23.07 -18.60 8.73
C LYS A 399 22.85 -18.44 7.22
N ALA A 400 22.24 -17.33 6.82
CA ALA A 400 22.01 -17.01 5.41
C ALA A 400 22.06 -15.49 5.18
N THR A 401 22.38 -15.08 3.97
CA THR A 401 22.31 -13.66 3.57
C THR A 401 20.85 -13.19 3.56
N PRO A 402 20.56 -11.91 3.81
CA PRO A 402 19.21 -11.37 3.74
C PRO A 402 18.49 -11.71 2.43
N THR A 403 19.20 -11.68 1.29
CA THR A 403 18.65 -12.05 -0.01
C THR A 403 18.16 -13.50 -0.04
N LYS A 404 18.91 -14.42 0.57
CA LYS A 404 18.56 -15.84 0.60
C LYS A 404 17.38 -16.12 1.54
N VAL A 405 17.25 -15.36 2.62
CA VAL A 405 16.08 -15.41 3.51
C VAL A 405 14.83 -14.93 2.76
N TRP A 406 14.93 -13.84 2.00
CA TRP A 406 13.84 -13.35 1.17
C TRP A 406 13.44 -14.34 0.07
N GLU A 407 14.40 -14.94 -0.64
CA GLU A 407 14.13 -15.97 -1.66
C GLU A 407 13.37 -17.18 -1.08
N LEU A 408 13.61 -17.50 0.17
CA LEU A 408 12.91 -18.60 0.88
C LEU A 408 11.52 -18.18 1.33
N LEU A 409 11.37 -16.99 1.89
CA LEU A 409 10.08 -16.47 2.36
C LEU A 409 9.11 -16.16 1.20
N LEU A 410 9.63 -15.87 0.01
CA LEU A 410 8.83 -15.64 -1.19
C LEU A 410 8.56 -16.92 -2.00
N ASN A 411 9.06 -18.06 -1.55
CA ASN A 411 8.83 -19.34 -2.20
C ASN A 411 7.94 -20.25 -1.33
N PRO A 412 6.63 -20.30 -1.61
CA PRO A 412 5.67 -21.02 -0.79
C PRO A 412 5.98 -22.52 -0.61
N SER A 413 6.52 -23.15 -1.67
CA SER A 413 6.88 -24.57 -1.59
C SER A 413 8.07 -24.85 -0.66
N LYS A 414 8.88 -23.84 -0.34
CA LYS A 414 9.99 -23.92 0.60
C LYS A 414 9.65 -23.43 2.00
N LEU A 415 8.54 -22.69 2.13
CA LEU A 415 8.06 -22.24 3.44
C LEU A 415 7.62 -23.44 4.30
N ALA A 416 7.01 -24.43 3.68
CA ALA A 416 6.62 -25.68 4.35
C ALA A 416 7.82 -26.40 4.97
N ASP A 417 8.96 -26.42 4.28
CA ASP A 417 10.19 -27.06 4.77
C ASP A 417 10.83 -26.30 5.94
N MET A 418 10.45 -25.05 6.16
CA MET A 418 11.00 -24.19 7.20
C MET A 418 10.15 -24.16 8.49
N VAL A 419 8.92 -24.62 8.44
CA VAL A 419 8.01 -24.64 9.59
C VAL A 419 8.00 -26.04 10.19
N PRO A 420 8.58 -26.24 11.39
CA PRO A 420 8.60 -27.57 12.02
C PRO A 420 7.18 -28.15 12.17
N GLY A 421 6.96 -29.32 11.57
CA GLY A 421 5.67 -30.01 11.62
C GLY A 421 4.68 -29.64 10.49
N CYS A 422 5.08 -28.82 9.51
CA CYS A 422 4.28 -28.57 8.32
C CYS A 422 4.60 -29.62 7.25
N GLU A 423 3.63 -30.49 6.93
CA GLU A 423 3.81 -31.55 5.94
C GLU A 423 3.50 -31.08 4.50
N SER A 424 2.69 -30.05 4.34
CA SER A 424 2.41 -29.40 3.05
C SER A 424 1.79 -28.02 3.25
N LEU A 425 2.08 -27.08 2.35
CA LEU A 425 1.37 -25.83 2.18
C LEU A 425 0.69 -25.90 0.80
N ASP A 426 -0.58 -26.19 0.79
CA ASP A 426 -1.41 -26.05 -0.40
C ASP A 426 -1.80 -24.58 -0.53
N ILE A 427 -1.41 -23.97 -1.68
CA ILE A 427 -1.68 -22.58 -2.03
C ILE A 427 -2.72 -22.54 -3.12
#